data_0b82ed41baaa34a99aa862f543da18a1
#
_entry.id   0b82ed41baaa34a99aa862f543da18a1
#
_cell.length_a   1.000
_cell.length_b   1.000
_cell.length_c   1.000
_cell.angle_alpha   90.00
_cell.angle_beta   90.00
_cell.angle_gamma   90.00
#
_symmetry.space_group_name_H-M   'P 1'
#
loop_
_entity.id
_entity.type
_entity.pdbx_description
1 polymer ?
#
loop_
_entity_poly.entity_id
_entity_poly.type
_entity_poly.pdbx_seq_one_letter_code
_entity_poly.pdbx_strand_id
1 'polypeptide(L)'
;MGVEYDGNAYNGWQKQNVGIGIQTIVEQSISEVANSKTEIVCAGRTDAGVHARGQIIHYDTDAKRTNYEWQTGVNSHLPDDININFAKEVTKDFHARFSATNRTYQYFIFNSRNRSSLLRDRFWWIRDTLDESLMQEGAKLLVGEHDFNSFRASSCQASSPIRTIKTLDIQRNDQFLIISIKANAFLQKMVRNIVGSLVHIGLREKTNDWLIDALEARDRKSAGITA
;
A
#
# COMPACT_ATOMS: atom_id res chain seq x y z
N MET A 1 12.31 -9.26 8.63
CA MET A 1 11.93 -10.06 7.46
C MET A 1 11.23 -9.20 6.42
N GLY A 2 11.36 -9.55 5.14
CA GLY A 2 10.56 -9.00 4.04
C GLY A 2 9.48 -10.00 3.65
N VAL A 3 8.22 -9.54 3.65
CA VAL A 3 7.03 -10.37 3.36
C VAL A 3 6.41 -9.93 2.05
N GLU A 4 6.19 -10.87 1.15
CA GLU A 4 5.41 -10.70 -0.08
C GLU A 4 4.05 -11.41 0.08
N TYR A 5 2.98 -10.82 -0.41
CA TYR A 5 1.66 -11.45 -0.36
C TYR A 5 0.70 -10.96 -1.44
N ASP A 6 -0.17 -11.87 -1.86
CA ASP A 6 -1.40 -11.58 -2.57
C ASP A 6 -2.50 -11.26 -1.54
N GLY A 7 -3.00 -10.03 -1.55
CA GLY A 7 -3.99 -9.57 -0.56
C GLY A 7 -5.44 -9.92 -0.89
N ASN A 8 -5.75 -10.52 -2.04
CA ASN A 8 -7.12 -10.71 -2.53
C ASN A 8 -8.00 -11.52 -1.57
N ALA A 9 -7.45 -12.56 -0.95
CA ALA A 9 -8.17 -13.43 -0.03
C ALA A 9 -8.25 -12.89 1.41
N TYR A 10 -7.66 -11.72 1.69
CA TYR A 10 -7.45 -11.23 3.05
C TYR A 10 -8.17 -9.91 3.34
N ASN A 11 -8.56 -9.74 4.60
CA ASN A 11 -9.16 -8.51 5.13
C ASN A 11 -8.10 -7.42 5.44
N GLY A 12 -6.97 -7.45 4.72
CA GLY A 12 -5.81 -6.59 4.89
C GLY A 12 -4.76 -7.18 5.82
N TRP A 13 -3.78 -6.37 6.18
CA TRP A 13 -2.67 -6.79 7.01
C TRP A 13 -3.08 -7.12 8.46
N GLN A 14 -3.82 -6.19 9.08
CA GLN A 14 -4.08 -6.19 10.52
C GLN A 14 -4.91 -7.39 10.97
N LYS A 15 -4.51 -8.01 12.08
CA LYS A 15 -5.32 -8.98 12.82
C LYS A 15 -6.68 -8.39 13.16
N GLN A 16 -7.76 -9.12 12.91
CA GLN A 16 -9.14 -8.69 13.09
C GLN A 16 -9.95 -9.75 13.84
N ASN A 17 -11.06 -9.32 14.46
CA ASN A 17 -11.98 -10.23 15.14
C ASN A 17 -12.85 -11.01 14.14
N VAL A 18 -13.08 -10.45 12.94
CA VAL A 18 -13.86 -11.06 11.87
C VAL A 18 -13.04 -11.03 10.59
N GLY A 19 -12.89 -12.18 9.94
CA GLY A 19 -12.04 -12.34 8.75
C GLY A 19 -10.59 -12.65 9.09
N ILE A 20 -9.79 -12.88 8.06
CA ILE A 20 -8.40 -13.30 8.20
C ILE A 20 -7.47 -12.14 7.79
N GLY A 21 -6.67 -11.67 8.74
CA GLY A 21 -5.58 -10.73 8.47
C GLY A 21 -4.28 -11.47 8.19
N ILE A 22 -3.47 -10.98 7.25
CA ILE A 22 -2.17 -11.56 6.87
C ILE A 22 -1.25 -11.67 8.10
N GLN A 23 -1.28 -10.68 8.98
CA GLN A 23 -0.52 -10.66 10.23
C GLN A 23 -0.73 -11.93 11.06
N THR A 24 -1.96 -12.44 11.16
CA THR A 24 -2.27 -13.63 11.95
C THR A 24 -1.55 -14.86 11.41
N ILE A 25 -1.56 -15.05 10.08
CA ILE A 25 -0.92 -16.20 9.43
C ILE A 25 0.61 -16.13 9.58
N VAL A 26 1.18 -14.94 9.35
CA VAL A 26 2.63 -14.74 9.48
C VAL A 26 3.09 -14.93 10.92
N GLU A 27 2.33 -14.43 11.92
CA GLU A 27 2.62 -14.64 13.34
C GLU A 27 2.58 -16.12 13.74
N GLN A 28 1.59 -16.85 13.25
CA GLN A 28 1.48 -18.30 13.49
C GLN A 28 2.69 -19.04 12.90
N SER A 29 3.01 -18.81 11.63
CA SER A 29 4.14 -19.47 10.95
C SER A 29 5.48 -19.15 11.61
N ILE A 30 5.70 -17.90 12.04
CA ILE A 30 6.92 -17.52 12.79
C ILE A 30 6.94 -18.22 14.17
N SER A 31 5.80 -18.29 14.86
CA SER A 31 5.69 -18.91 16.18
C SER A 31 5.99 -20.41 16.14
N GLU A 32 5.59 -21.12 15.08
CA GLU A 32 5.93 -22.54 14.86
C GLU A 32 7.45 -22.73 14.75
N VAL A 33 8.13 -21.91 13.94
CA VAL A 33 9.59 -21.98 13.76
C VAL A 33 10.34 -21.53 15.02
N ALA A 34 9.82 -20.56 15.75
CA ALA A 34 10.38 -20.08 17.01
C ALA A 34 10.14 -21.08 18.17
N ASN A 35 9.20 -22.00 18.03
CA ASN A 35 8.66 -22.85 19.11
C ASN A 35 8.20 -22.02 20.32
N SER A 36 7.67 -20.81 20.08
CA SER A 36 7.16 -19.90 21.10
C SER A 36 6.27 -18.85 20.44
N LYS A 37 5.25 -18.36 21.19
CA LYS A 37 4.39 -17.29 20.70
C LYS A 37 5.21 -16.06 20.37
N THR A 38 5.11 -15.59 19.11
CA THR A 38 5.86 -14.45 18.60
C THR A 38 4.90 -13.43 18.01
N GLU A 39 4.97 -12.19 18.46
CA GLU A 39 4.20 -11.07 17.91
C GLU A 39 5.07 -10.27 16.96
N ILE A 40 4.48 -9.80 15.84
CA ILE A 40 5.21 -9.05 14.81
C ILE A 40 4.76 -7.60 14.73
N VAL A 41 5.69 -6.73 14.36
CA VAL A 41 5.42 -5.32 14.05
C VAL A 41 5.76 -5.07 12.58
N CYS A 42 4.81 -4.50 11.83
CA CYS A 42 5.01 -4.18 10.42
C CYS A 42 5.36 -2.70 10.17
N ALA A 43 6.02 -2.42 9.05
CA ALA A 43 6.37 -1.06 8.62
C ALA A 43 5.14 -0.22 8.26
N GLY A 44 4.10 -0.84 7.70
CA GLY A 44 2.86 -0.17 7.33
C GLY A 44 1.72 -1.16 7.13
N ARG A 45 0.52 -0.82 7.59
CA ARG A 45 -0.67 -1.63 7.38
C ARG A 45 -1.16 -1.44 5.95
N THR A 46 -1.66 -2.50 5.35
CA THR A 46 -2.36 -2.46 4.06
C THR A 46 -3.84 -2.77 4.26
N ASP A 47 -4.68 -2.13 3.46
CA ASP A 47 -6.13 -2.35 3.45
C ASP A 47 -6.47 -3.72 2.81
N ALA A 48 -7.73 -4.17 2.94
CA ALA A 48 -8.24 -5.38 2.31
C ALA A 48 -8.00 -5.36 0.78
N GLY A 49 -7.54 -6.47 0.22
CA GLY A 49 -7.24 -6.64 -1.19
C GLY A 49 -5.90 -6.02 -1.66
N VAL A 50 -5.17 -5.34 -0.80
CA VAL A 50 -3.87 -4.73 -1.16
C VAL A 50 -2.77 -5.76 -1.07
N HIS A 51 -1.98 -5.88 -2.14
CA HIS A 51 -0.80 -6.74 -2.23
C HIS A 51 0.45 -6.06 -1.66
N ALA A 52 1.50 -6.82 -1.39
CA ALA A 52 2.83 -6.28 -1.13
C ALA A 52 3.92 -7.16 -1.77
N ARG A 53 4.95 -6.51 -2.32
CA ARG A 53 6.19 -7.18 -2.76
C ARG A 53 7.25 -7.24 -1.67
N GLY A 54 7.12 -6.44 -0.61
CA GLY A 54 8.16 -6.31 0.40
C GLY A 54 7.68 -5.53 1.61
N GLN A 55 6.66 -6.03 2.31
CA GLN A 55 6.29 -5.55 3.63
C GLN A 55 7.40 -5.91 4.62
N ILE A 56 7.93 -4.93 5.31
CA ILE A 56 8.96 -5.15 6.33
C ILE A 56 8.31 -5.40 7.68
N ILE A 57 8.72 -6.48 8.33
CA ILE A 57 8.35 -6.80 9.70
C ILE A 57 9.57 -7.00 10.58
N HIS A 58 9.41 -6.80 11.87
CA HIS A 58 10.37 -7.26 12.87
C HIS A 58 9.64 -7.95 14.04
N TYR A 59 10.37 -8.78 14.75
CA TYR A 59 9.96 -9.45 15.98
C TYR A 59 11.21 -9.77 16.81
N ASP A 60 11.01 -9.99 18.09
CA ASP A 60 12.04 -10.45 19.02
C ASP A 60 11.85 -11.94 19.31
N THR A 61 12.95 -12.68 19.42
CA THR A 61 12.95 -14.12 19.69
C THR A 61 14.28 -14.57 20.30
N ASP A 62 14.22 -15.54 21.21
CA ASP A 62 15.40 -16.23 21.75
C ASP A 62 15.79 -17.46 20.91
N ALA A 63 14.96 -17.85 19.95
CA ALA A 63 15.21 -19.00 19.08
C ALA A 63 16.42 -18.75 18.17
N LYS A 64 17.43 -19.61 18.28
CA LYS A 64 18.65 -19.52 17.45
C LYS A 64 18.43 -20.25 16.14
N ARG A 65 18.31 -19.50 15.07
CA ARG A 65 18.19 -19.96 13.70
C ARG A 65 19.02 -19.05 12.81
N THR A 66 19.58 -19.59 11.75
CA THR A 66 20.21 -18.78 10.68
C THR A 66 19.13 -18.02 9.87
N ASN A 67 19.54 -16.99 9.14
CA ASN A 67 18.61 -16.25 8.26
C ASN A 67 17.92 -17.18 7.24
N TYR A 68 18.65 -18.20 6.74
CA TYR A 68 18.12 -19.18 5.82
C TYR A 68 17.07 -20.09 6.48
N GLU A 69 17.34 -20.61 7.67
CA GLU A 69 16.41 -21.45 8.43
C GLU A 69 15.14 -20.67 8.80
N TRP A 70 15.25 -19.39 9.17
CA TRP A 70 14.09 -18.53 9.38
C TRP A 70 13.26 -18.39 8.13
N GLN A 71 13.89 -18.07 6.99
CA GLN A 71 13.18 -17.87 5.73
C GLN A 71 12.50 -19.17 5.25
N THR A 72 13.22 -20.26 5.17
CA THR A 72 12.70 -21.53 4.66
C THR A 72 11.72 -22.18 5.63
N GLY A 73 12.02 -22.14 6.93
CA GLY A 73 11.15 -22.69 7.96
C GLY A 73 9.79 -21.96 8.01
N VAL A 74 9.80 -20.62 7.99
CA VAL A 74 8.53 -19.86 7.98
C VAL A 74 7.75 -20.12 6.69
N ASN A 75 8.42 -20.14 5.52
CA ASN A 75 7.77 -20.43 4.25
C ASN A 75 7.15 -21.83 4.18
N SER A 76 7.66 -22.82 4.89
CA SER A 76 7.06 -24.16 4.93
C SER A 76 5.72 -24.23 5.67
N HIS A 77 5.40 -23.21 6.47
CA HIS A 77 4.13 -23.08 7.20
C HIS A 77 3.18 -22.05 6.59
N LEU A 78 3.64 -21.28 5.59
CA LEU A 78 2.82 -20.26 4.91
C LEU A 78 2.01 -20.87 3.76
N PRO A 79 0.82 -20.32 3.46
CA PRO A 79 0.11 -20.64 2.22
C PRO A 79 0.83 -20.04 1.00
N ASP A 80 0.50 -20.55 -0.19
CA ASP A 80 1.18 -20.18 -1.44
C ASP A 80 1.08 -18.69 -1.81
N ASP A 81 0.11 -17.97 -1.26
CA ASP A 81 -0.14 -16.55 -1.51
C ASP A 81 0.58 -15.60 -0.52
N ILE A 82 1.37 -16.16 0.41
CA ILE A 82 2.25 -15.39 1.33
C ILE A 82 3.64 -16.00 1.32
N ASN A 83 4.69 -15.17 1.18
CA ASN A 83 6.07 -15.62 1.12
C ASN A 83 7.02 -14.69 1.89
N ILE A 84 8.01 -15.26 2.55
CA ILE A 84 9.15 -14.54 3.13
C ILE A 84 10.27 -14.48 2.11
N ASN A 85 10.54 -13.30 1.58
CA ASN A 85 11.59 -13.08 0.58
C ASN A 85 12.98 -13.10 1.18
N PHE A 86 13.13 -12.64 2.42
CA PHE A 86 14.38 -12.67 3.19
C PHE A 86 14.13 -12.57 4.69
N ALA A 87 15.06 -13.10 5.46
CA ALA A 87 15.22 -12.85 6.88
C ALA A 87 16.60 -12.22 7.13
N LYS A 88 16.70 -11.33 8.11
CA LYS A 88 17.96 -10.70 8.50
C LYS A 88 17.92 -10.35 9.97
N GLU A 89 18.96 -10.72 10.71
CA GLU A 89 19.16 -10.23 12.06
C GLU A 89 19.51 -8.75 12.04
N VAL A 90 18.96 -7.99 12.98
CA VAL A 90 19.12 -6.54 13.09
C VAL A 90 19.42 -6.16 14.54
N THR A 91 19.94 -4.95 14.76
CA THR A 91 20.20 -4.42 16.09
C THR A 91 18.89 -4.15 16.85
N LYS A 92 18.96 -4.10 18.18
CA LYS A 92 17.80 -3.82 19.05
C LYS A 92 17.15 -2.45 18.81
N ASP A 93 17.87 -1.52 18.17
CA ASP A 93 17.35 -0.20 17.83
C ASP A 93 16.47 -0.20 16.58
N PHE A 94 16.47 -1.31 15.82
CA PHE A 94 15.66 -1.40 14.61
C PHE A 94 14.18 -1.59 14.96
N HIS A 95 13.33 -0.74 14.40
CA HIS A 95 11.89 -0.85 14.52
C HIS A 95 11.22 -0.69 13.14
N ALA A 96 10.60 -1.74 12.60
CA ALA A 96 10.06 -1.77 11.24
C ALA A 96 9.19 -0.54 10.91
N ARG A 97 8.35 -0.09 11.84
CA ARG A 97 7.47 1.06 11.65
C ARG A 97 8.20 2.40 11.80
N PHE A 98 9.01 2.57 12.83
CA PHE A 98 9.61 3.87 13.19
C PHE A 98 10.94 4.13 12.48
N SER A 99 11.69 3.08 12.13
CA SER A 99 12.92 3.21 11.33
C SER A 99 12.63 3.35 9.83
N ALA A 100 11.38 3.18 9.39
CA ALA A 100 11.02 3.33 7.98
C ALA A 100 11.04 4.80 7.56
N THR A 101 11.91 5.14 6.61
CA THR A 101 12.10 6.50 6.08
C THR A 101 11.12 6.86 4.96
N ASN A 102 10.54 5.85 4.33
CA ASN A 102 9.54 6.00 3.27
C ASN A 102 8.77 4.70 3.05
N ARG A 103 7.63 4.80 2.35
CA ARG A 103 6.85 3.71 1.77
C ARG A 103 6.60 4.05 0.32
N THR A 104 6.58 3.04 -0.54
CA THR A 104 6.28 3.18 -1.95
C THR A 104 5.10 2.29 -2.29
N TYR A 105 4.11 2.86 -2.97
CA TYR A 105 2.98 2.12 -3.53
C TYR A 105 2.97 2.27 -5.04
N GLN A 106 2.52 1.23 -5.72
CA GLN A 106 2.18 1.25 -7.12
C GLN A 106 0.71 0.90 -7.28
N TYR A 107 -0.01 1.72 -8.00
CA TYR A 107 -1.39 1.47 -8.38
C TYR A 107 -1.45 1.19 -9.87
N PHE A 108 -2.16 0.12 -10.23
CA PHE A 108 -2.20 -0.37 -11.60
C PHE A 108 -3.60 -0.16 -12.20
N ILE A 109 -3.66 0.53 -13.33
CA ILE A 109 -4.88 0.76 -14.11
C ILE A 109 -4.76 0.04 -15.44
N PHE A 110 -5.78 -0.73 -15.82
CA PHE A 110 -5.95 -1.27 -17.15
C PHE A 110 -6.93 -0.36 -17.92
N ASN A 111 -6.38 0.50 -18.78
CA ASN A 111 -7.13 1.49 -19.54
C ASN A 111 -7.40 0.97 -20.95
N SER A 112 -8.54 0.36 -21.15
CA SER A 112 -8.92 -0.31 -22.37
C SER A 112 -10.43 -0.29 -22.56
N ARG A 113 -10.88 -0.18 -23.83
CA ARG A 113 -12.29 -0.23 -24.19
C ARG A 113 -12.98 -1.52 -23.70
N ASN A 114 -12.25 -2.63 -23.70
CA ASN A 114 -12.73 -3.94 -23.28
C ASN A 114 -12.05 -4.35 -21.96
N ARG A 115 -12.85 -4.85 -21.00
CA ARG A 115 -12.30 -5.43 -19.77
C ARG A 115 -11.51 -6.72 -20.05
N SER A 116 -10.53 -7.01 -19.20
CA SER A 116 -9.84 -8.30 -19.20
C SER A 116 -10.36 -9.19 -18.07
N SER A 117 -10.70 -10.42 -18.39
CA SER A 117 -11.09 -11.42 -17.38
C SER A 117 -9.88 -11.95 -16.59
N LEU A 118 -8.69 -11.97 -17.22
CA LEU A 118 -7.47 -12.47 -16.61
C LEU A 118 -6.83 -11.46 -15.63
N LEU A 119 -7.07 -10.16 -15.84
CA LEU A 119 -6.46 -9.06 -15.07
C LEU A 119 -7.39 -8.47 -14.01
N ARG A 120 -8.60 -9.02 -13.83
CA ARG A 120 -9.68 -8.43 -13.00
C ARG A 120 -9.28 -8.14 -11.55
N ASP A 121 -8.40 -8.95 -10.98
CA ASP A 121 -8.05 -8.88 -9.55
C ASP A 121 -6.71 -8.15 -9.30
N ARG A 122 -6.09 -7.62 -10.37
CA ARG A 122 -4.75 -6.97 -10.31
C ARG A 122 -4.76 -5.53 -10.76
N PHE A 123 -5.79 -5.13 -11.53
CA PHE A 123 -5.86 -3.82 -12.15
C PHE A 123 -7.25 -3.23 -11.98
N TRP A 124 -7.28 -1.93 -11.77
CA TRP A 124 -8.53 -1.18 -11.92
C TRP A 124 -8.81 -0.95 -13.40
N TRP A 125 -9.86 -1.56 -13.91
CA TRP A 125 -10.26 -1.36 -15.30
C TRP A 125 -11.00 -0.04 -15.46
N ILE A 126 -10.53 0.79 -16.41
CA ILE A 126 -11.16 2.04 -16.83
C ILE A 126 -11.34 1.97 -18.34
N ARG A 127 -12.60 2.15 -18.78
CA ARG A 127 -12.98 2.02 -20.20
C ARG A 127 -12.55 3.21 -21.02
N ASP A 128 -12.84 4.42 -20.52
CA ASP A 128 -12.65 5.66 -21.25
C ASP A 128 -11.18 6.07 -21.22
N THR A 129 -10.70 6.68 -22.31
CA THR A 129 -9.29 7.02 -22.44
C THR A 129 -8.86 8.03 -21.38
N LEU A 130 -7.81 7.69 -20.67
CA LEU A 130 -7.18 8.57 -19.69
C LEU A 130 -6.06 9.38 -20.35
N ASP A 131 -6.02 10.67 -20.07
CA ASP A 131 -4.92 11.56 -20.46
C ASP A 131 -3.87 11.55 -19.35
N GLU A 132 -2.81 10.74 -19.54
CA GLU A 132 -1.73 10.59 -18.56
C GLU A 132 -0.92 11.87 -18.35
N SER A 133 -0.86 12.75 -19.37
CA SER A 133 -0.14 14.02 -19.24
C SER A 133 -0.85 14.96 -18.26
N LEU A 134 -2.17 15.08 -18.39
CA LEU A 134 -2.98 15.86 -17.43
C LEU A 134 -2.91 15.27 -16.02
N MET A 135 -2.97 13.93 -15.91
CA MET A 135 -2.81 13.25 -14.63
C MET A 135 -1.44 13.53 -14.01
N GLN A 136 -0.35 13.52 -14.81
CA GLN A 136 1.00 13.80 -14.33
C GLN A 136 1.17 15.26 -13.91
N GLU A 137 0.54 16.21 -14.58
CA GLU A 137 0.51 17.61 -14.15
C GLU A 137 -0.17 17.74 -12.78
N GLY A 138 -1.33 17.13 -12.60
CA GLY A 138 -2.02 17.09 -11.32
C GLY A 138 -1.20 16.39 -10.23
N ALA A 139 -0.53 15.29 -10.56
CA ALA A 139 0.33 14.56 -9.64
C ALA A 139 1.46 15.43 -9.08
N LYS A 140 2.07 16.29 -9.89
CA LYS A 140 3.14 17.22 -9.47
C LYS A 140 2.67 18.19 -8.38
N LEU A 141 1.40 18.59 -8.38
CA LEU A 141 0.82 19.52 -7.40
C LEU A 141 0.71 18.91 -5.99
N LEU A 142 0.70 17.57 -5.90
CA LEU A 142 0.63 16.84 -4.63
C LEU A 142 2.01 16.47 -4.07
N VAL A 143 3.09 16.72 -4.81
CA VAL A 143 4.47 16.48 -4.34
C VAL A 143 4.85 17.55 -3.33
N GLY A 144 5.48 17.15 -2.24
CA GLY A 144 5.85 18.04 -1.14
C GLY A 144 5.09 17.71 0.14
N GLU A 145 5.17 18.62 1.10
CA GLU A 145 4.49 18.50 2.38
C GLU A 145 3.14 19.22 2.34
N HIS A 146 2.07 18.47 2.58
CA HIS A 146 0.69 18.98 2.56
C HIS A 146 -0.15 18.38 3.67
N ASP A 147 -1.27 19.03 3.97
CA ASP A 147 -2.37 18.47 4.75
C ASP A 147 -3.27 17.61 3.85
N PHE A 148 -3.19 16.29 4.00
CA PHE A 148 -3.95 15.31 3.21
C PHE A 148 -5.29 14.92 3.85
N ASN A 149 -5.93 15.79 4.65
CA ASN A 149 -7.25 15.51 5.23
C ASN A 149 -8.29 15.10 4.18
N SER A 150 -8.32 15.75 3.01
CA SER A 150 -9.25 15.45 1.92
C SER A 150 -9.02 14.05 1.31
N PHE A 151 -7.85 13.49 1.49
CA PHE A 151 -7.49 12.19 0.91
C PHE A 151 -7.49 11.04 1.92
N ARG A 152 -7.86 11.27 3.17
CA ARG A 152 -7.92 10.20 4.19
C ARG A 152 -9.32 9.60 4.33
N ALA A 153 -9.39 8.35 4.80
CA ALA A 153 -10.66 7.76 5.22
C ALA A 153 -11.18 8.43 6.49
N SER A 154 -12.50 8.52 6.64
CA SER A 154 -13.14 9.07 7.86
C SER A 154 -12.77 8.30 9.13
N SER A 155 -12.50 6.99 9.01
CA SER A 155 -12.06 6.11 10.10
C SER A 155 -10.56 6.17 10.40
N CYS A 156 -9.80 7.04 9.73
CA CYS A 156 -8.36 7.14 9.90
C CYS A 156 -7.99 7.67 11.29
N GLN A 157 -7.22 6.89 12.05
CA GLN A 157 -6.80 7.20 13.42
C GLN A 157 -5.44 7.93 13.51
N ALA A 158 -4.91 8.41 12.37
CA ALA A 158 -3.65 9.15 12.39
C ALA A 158 -3.80 10.49 13.13
N SER A 159 -2.89 10.77 14.05
CA SER A 159 -2.89 12.00 14.87
C SER A 159 -2.63 13.28 14.05
N SER A 160 -1.86 13.18 12.97
CA SER A 160 -1.59 14.29 12.06
C SER A 160 -1.97 13.91 10.63
N PRO A 161 -2.61 14.82 9.87
CA PRO A 161 -2.88 14.62 8.44
C PRO A 161 -1.70 15.02 7.54
N ILE A 162 -0.67 15.66 8.10
CA ILE A 162 0.47 16.16 7.34
C ILE A 162 1.32 14.99 6.85
N ARG A 163 1.58 14.94 5.54
CA ARG A 163 2.46 13.97 4.88
C ARG A 163 3.33 14.64 3.85
N THR A 164 4.49 14.03 3.59
CA THR A 164 5.40 14.51 2.55
C THR A 164 5.46 13.46 1.44
N ILE A 165 4.86 13.75 0.30
CA ILE A 165 5.03 12.95 -0.93
C ILE A 165 6.38 13.34 -1.54
N LYS A 166 7.28 12.36 -1.68
CA LYS A 166 8.61 12.54 -2.25
C LYS A 166 8.58 12.47 -3.77
N THR A 167 7.83 11.53 -4.32
CA THR A 167 7.60 11.35 -5.77
C THR A 167 6.21 10.84 -6.02
N LEU A 168 5.63 11.26 -7.15
CA LEU A 168 4.36 10.77 -7.66
C LEU A 168 4.43 10.78 -9.19
N ASP A 169 4.67 9.60 -9.77
CA ASP A 169 4.95 9.42 -11.18
C ASP A 169 3.90 8.55 -11.84
N ILE A 170 3.50 8.91 -13.05
CA ILE A 170 2.53 8.19 -13.86
C ILE A 170 3.20 7.77 -15.16
N GLN A 171 3.18 6.48 -15.43
CA GLN A 171 3.78 5.90 -16.62
C GLN A 171 2.74 5.08 -17.36
N ARG A 172 2.63 5.32 -18.69
CA ARG A 172 1.82 4.50 -19.58
C ARG A 172 2.71 3.50 -20.33
N ASN A 173 2.26 2.26 -20.35
CA ASN A 173 2.79 1.20 -21.20
C ASN A 173 1.60 0.55 -21.91
N ASP A 174 1.34 0.92 -23.17
CA ASP A 174 0.15 0.56 -23.94
C ASP A 174 -1.16 0.84 -23.16
N GLN A 175 -1.87 -0.22 -22.80
CA GLN A 175 -3.14 -0.16 -22.08
C GLN A 175 -2.96 -0.07 -20.55
N PHE A 176 -1.72 -0.10 -20.06
CA PHE A 176 -1.45 -0.07 -18.62
C PHE A 176 -0.96 1.30 -18.18
N LEU A 177 -1.57 1.86 -17.13
CA LEU A 177 -1.01 2.98 -16.41
C LEU A 177 -0.53 2.50 -15.04
N ILE A 178 0.68 2.90 -14.68
CA ILE A 178 1.30 2.61 -13.40
C ILE A 178 1.50 3.95 -12.68
N ILE A 179 0.83 4.11 -11.55
CA ILE A 179 0.95 5.29 -10.69
C ILE A 179 1.85 4.89 -9.52
N SER A 180 3.06 5.43 -9.48
CA SER A 180 4.05 5.17 -8.42
C SER A 180 4.11 6.34 -7.46
N ILE A 181 3.83 6.09 -6.18
CA ILE A 181 3.82 7.12 -5.14
C ILE A 181 4.73 6.73 -3.99
N LYS A 182 5.64 7.63 -3.61
CA LYS A 182 6.57 7.48 -2.49
C LYS A 182 6.39 8.62 -1.51
N ALA A 183 6.18 8.30 -0.23
CA ALA A 183 6.01 9.29 0.83
C ALA A 183 6.66 8.83 2.14
N ASN A 184 6.82 9.77 3.09
CA ASN A 184 7.29 9.46 4.45
C ASN A 184 6.33 8.49 5.17
N ALA A 185 5.03 8.67 4.98
CA ALA A 185 3.95 7.79 5.45
C ALA A 185 2.67 8.08 4.66
N PHE A 186 1.66 7.22 4.82
CA PHE A 186 0.34 7.41 4.21
C PHE A 186 -0.75 7.36 5.28
N LEU A 187 -1.81 8.12 5.04
CA LEU A 187 -3.07 7.99 5.77
C LEU A 187 -3.87 6.82 5.21
N GLN A 188 -4.81 6.31 5.99
CA GLN A 188 -5.70 5.25 5.52
C GLN A 188 -6.44 5.68 4.24
N LYS A 189 -6.41 4.84 3.20
CA LYS A 189 -6.96 5.07 1.85
C LYS A 189 -6.36 6.24 1.06
N MET A 190 -5.32 6.91 1.58
CA MET A 190 -4.75 8.10 0.94
C MET A 190 -4.33 7.86 -0.51
N VAL A 191 -3.57 6.79 -0.78
CA VAL A 191 -3.13 6.44 -2.15
C VAL A 191 -4.33 6.26 -3.08
N ARG A 192 -5.34 5.50 -2.65
CA ARG A 192 -6.54 5.21 -3.44
C ARG A 192 -7.36 6.46 -3.74
N ASN A 193 -7.47 7.38 -2.78
CA ASN A 193 -8.19 8.65 -2.96
C ASN A 193 -7.43 9.61 -3.89
N ILE A 194 -6.10 9.64 -3.82
CA ILE A 194 -5.26 10.38 -4.77
C ILE A 194 -5.44 9.82 -6.18
N VAL A 195 -5.34 8.51 -6.35
CA VAL A 195 -5.51 7.85 -7.65
C VAL A 195 -6.88 8.14 -8.24
N GLY A 196 -7.96 8.01 -7.45
CA GLY A 196 -9.32 8.33 -7.90
C GLY A 196 -9.47 9.79 -8.35
N SER A 197 -8.84 10.73 -7.64
CA SER A 197 -8.86 12.14 -8.04
C SER A 197 -8.08 12.41 -9.33
N LEU A 198 -6.93 11.77 -9.50
CA LEU A 198 -6.14 11.87 -10.72
C LEU A 198 -6.86 11.25 -11.92
N VAL A 199 -7.64 10.18 -11.72
CA VAL A 199 -8.47 9.58 -12.76
C VAL A 199 -9.54 10.56 -13.26
N HIS A 200 -10.21 11.31 -12.37
CA HIS A 200 -11.15 12.35 -12.79
C HIS A 200 -10.48 13.44 -13.67
N ILE A 201 -9.23 13.77 -13.39
CA ILE A 201 -8.44 14.69 -14.24
C ILE A 201 -8.13 14.04 -15.58
N GLY A 202 -7.66 12.77 -15.58
CA GLY A 202 -7.37 12.03 -16.80
C GLY A 202 -8.57 11.83 -17.73
N LEU A 203 -9.79 11.71 -17.15
CA LEU A 203 -11.07 11.69 -17.87
C LEU A 203 -11.53 13.09 -18.34
N ARG A 204 -10.79 14.15 -17.97
CA ARG A 204 -11.17 15.56 -18.22
C ARG A 204 -12.51 15.98 -17.57
N GLU A 205 -12.93 15.26 -16.53
CA GLU A 205 -14.12 15.59 -15.74
C GLU A 205 -13.83 16.70 -14.72
N LYS A 206 -12.56 16.80 -14.30
CA LYS A 206 -12.04 17.78 -13.34
C LYS A 206 -10.73 18.39 -13.84
N THR A 207 -10.42 19.58 -13.34
CA THR A 207 -9.18 20.31 -13.65
C THR A 207 -8.14 20.16 -12.56
N ASN A 208 -6.91 20.59 -12.84
CA ASN A 208 -5.85 20.66 -11.85
C ASN A 208 -6.15 21.67 -10.73
N ASP A 209 -6.85 22.77 -11.05
CA ASP A 209 -7.29 23.75 -10.04
C ASP A 209 -8.26 23.13 -9.03
N TRP A 210 -9.21 22.29 -9.52
CA TRP A 210 -10.08 21.52 -8.64
C TRP A 210 -9.29 20.61 -7.67
N LEU A 211 -8.16 20.05 -8.10
CA LEU A 211 -7.34 19.20 -7.22
C LEU A 211 -6.67 20.00 -6.10
N ILE A 212 -6.24 21.24 -6.41
CA ILE A 212 -5.71 22.18 -5.42
C ILE A 212 -6.83 22.56 -4.44
N ASP A 213 -7.99 22.98 -4.95
CA ASP A 213 -9.14 23.32 -4.12
C ASP A 213 -9.54 22.15 -3.20
N ALA A 214 -9.52 20.92 -3.73
CA ALA A 214 -9.81 19.73 -2.96
C ALA A 214 -8.76 19.48 -1.85
N LEU A 215 -7.49 19.72 -2.11
CA LEU A 215 -6.41 19.60 -1.12
C LEU A 215 -6.59 20.64 0.00
N GLU A 216 -6.88 21.89 -0.36
CA GLU A 216 -7.03 23.02 0.56
C GLU A 216 -8.32 22.94 1.40
N ALA A 217 -9.39 22.34 0.85
CA ALA A 217 -10.66 22.17 1.53
C ALA A 217 -10.59 21.33 2.82
N ARG A 218 -9.59 20.46 2.93
CA ARG A 218 -9.41 19.55 4.08
C ARG A 218 -10.64 18.71 4.42
N ASP A 219 -11.50 18.49 3.43
CA ASP A 219 -12.73 17.68 3.52
C ASP A 219 -12.69 16.54 2.52
N ARG A 220 -12.93 15.30 3.00
CA ARG A 220 -12.95 14.10 2.15
C ARG A 220 -13.97 14.20 1.00
N LYS A 221 -15.05 14.93 1.18
CA LYS A 221 -16.09 15.10 0.17
C LYS A 221 -15.62 15.91 -1.05
N SER A 222 -14.60 16.73 -0.90
CA SER A 222 -14.02 17.55 -1.97
C SER A 222 -13.12 16.76 -2.91
N ALA A 223 -12.53 15.64 -2.45
CA ALA A 223 -11.68 14.78 -3.27
C ALA A 223 -12.49 13.76 -4.08
N GLY A 224 -11.85 13.17 -5.09
CA GLY A 224 -12.42 12.15 -5.97
C GLY A 224 -12.83 10.86 -5.26
N ILE A 225 -13.38 9.93 -6.05
CA ILE A 225 -13.76 8.60 -5.58
C ILE A 225 -12.57 7.83 -5.00
N THR A 226 -12.85 6.82 -4.19
CA THR A 226 -11.81 5.89 -3.74
C THR A 226 -11.61 4.82 -4.83
N ALA A 227 -10.43 4.78 -5.43
CA ALA A 227 -10.02 3.79 -6.44
C ALA A 227 -9.89 2.37 -5.86
#